data_c930bee451751ac882bf6d8ee8e150fc
#
_entry.id   c930bee451751ac882bf6d8ee8e150fc
#
_cell.length_a   1.000
_cell.length_b   1.000
_cell.length_c   1.000
_cell.angle_alpha   90.00
_cell.angle_beta   90.00
_cell.angle_gamma   90.00
#
_symmetry.space_group_name_H-M   'P 1'
#
loop_
_entity.id
_entity.type
_entity.pdbx_description
1 polymer ?
#
loop_
_entity_poly.entity_id
_entity_poly.type
_entity_poly.pdbx_seq_one_letter_code
_entity_poly.pdbx_strand_id
1 'polypeptide(L)'
;MMVVLFIFALILGLWLWYYFVYTRTPEYTLRSLSDACARHDSAAVLNGIDLDRVLSRAYDDLTDDMLRYDAALTAESKAQYEQFYDIIKPHMIDGLHEVIMGYVSTGEWSLPQGTSLTKGRQLGIDFERFLERSQIRNMEALEVEKIKVSGDTADAQVAIRDRVTETPFSLRVRLERKEDGRWQIIRMDNYKLYLDTLAPRQNQDIADYIAATHELVAAYNEKLEGMKERFYSLVRSAKGRFAGKTAAAISSLIEDEVVPTLKERQERLDAVAIPKGAAYLANLRHTSTDLSIAAWTHYLKGIATGENIEYNTAETLLKQELEVELRITDIIHHNTVSQALPDIP
;
A
#
# COMPACT_ATOMS: atom_id res chain seq x y z
N MET A 1 -21.17 -32.63 50.95
CA MET A 1 -21.63 -33.10 49.62
C MET A 1 -22.52 -32.07 48.90
N MET A 2 -23.57 -31.51 49.51
CA MET A 2 -24.45 -30.49 48.88
C MET A 2 -23.71 -29.22 48.39
N VAL A 3 -22.77 -28.68 49.18
CA VAL A 3 -22.01 -27.47 48.81
C VAL A 3 -21.16 -27.70 47.57
N VAL A 4 -20.52 -28.86 47.42
CA VAL A 4 -19.71 -29.24 46.27
C VAL A 4 -20.57 -29.39 45.00
N LEU A 5 -21.75 -29.99 45.12
CA LEU A 5 -22.71 -30.12 44.03
C LEU A 5 -23.26 -28.76 43.59
N PHE A 6 -23.51 -27.85 44.53
CA PHE A 6 -23.95 -26.48 44.22
C PHE A 6 -22.84 -25.68 43.46
N ILE A 7 -21.59 -25.76 43.93
CA ILE A 7 -20.44 -25.12 43.26
C ILE A 7 -20.27 -25.69 41.86
N PHE A 8 -20.36 -26.99 41.67
CA PHE A 8 -20.26 -27.63 40.36
C PHE A 8 -21.37 -27.19 39.41
N ALA A 9 -22.63 -27.14 39.91
CA ALA A 9 -23.77 -26.65 39.11
C ALA A 9 -23.62 -25.19 38.72
N LEU A 10 -23.03 -24.33 39.58
CA LEU A 10 -22.79 -22.94 39.32
C LEU A 10 -21.68 -22.77 38.28
N ILE A 11 -20.58 -23.52 38.38
CA ILE A 11 -19.49 -23.52 37.37
C ILE A 11 -20.02 -24.01 36.02
N LEU A 12 -20.79 -25.09 36.01
CA LEU A 12 -21.40 -25.62 34.79
C LEU A 12 -22.38 -24.62 34.17
N GLY A 13 -23.19 -23.95 34.98
CA GLY A 13 -24.11 -22.89 34.52
C GLY A 13 -23.39 -21.70 33.93
N LEU A 14 -22.30 -21.23 34.57
CA LEU A 14 -21.44 -20.16 34.03
C LEU A 14 -20.76 -20.59 32.75
N TRP A 15 -20.26 -21.81 32.65
CA TRP A 15 -19.63 -22.34 31.45
C TRP A 15 -20.63 -22.46 30.29
N LEU A 16 -21.84 -22.98 30.53
CA LEU A 16 -22.93 -23.05 29.54
C LEU A 16 -23.35 -21.65 29.08
N TRP A 17 -23.53 -20.72 30.03
CA TRP A 17 -23.85 -19.32 29.69
C TRP A 17 -22.76 -18.68 28.84
N TYR A 18 -21.49 -18.83 29.23
CA TYR A 18 -20.36 -18.35 28.48
C TYR A 18 -20.38 -18.91 27.05
N TYR A 19 -20.47 -20.23 26.89
CA TYR A 19 -20.39 -20.91 25.61
C TYR A 19 -21.62 -20.68 24.70
N PHE A 20 -22.83 -20.69 25.24
CA PHE A 20 -24.06 -20.60 24.44
C PHE A 20 -24.62 -19.18 24.30
N VAL A 21 -24.27 -18.26 25.20
CA VAL A 21 -24.78 -16.89 25.19
C VAL A 21 -23.67 -15.88 24.84
N TYR A 22 -22.61 -15.80 25.66
CA TYR A 22 -21.61 -14.77 25.52
C TYR A 22 -20.79 -14.90 24.20
N THR A 23 -20.33 -16.10 23.83
CA THR A 23 -19.60 -16.34 22.61
C THR A 23 -20.41 -16.08 21.32
N ARG A 24 -21.74 -15.90 21.47
CA ARG A 24 -22.67 -15.62 20.39
C ARG A 24 -23.16 -14.17 20.41
N THR A 25 -22.36 -13.27 20.93
CA THR A 25 -22.62 -11.81 20.87
C THR A 25 -21.72 -11.13 19.85
N PRO A 26 -22.16 -10.00 19.25
CA PRO A 26 -21.30 -9.21 18.37
C PRO A 26 -20.06 -8.66 19.10
N GLU A 27 -20.21 -8.31 20.39
CA GLU A 27 -19.12 -7.84 21.26
C GLU A 27 -18.01 -8.89 21.39
N TYR A 28 -18.40 -10.14 21.59
CA TYR A 28 -17.43 -11.24 21.65
C TYR A 28 -16.68 -11.37 20.33
N THR A 29 -17.38 -11.32 19.20
CA THR A 29 -16.76 -11.41 17.86
C THR A 29 -15.73 -10.31 17.66
N LEU A 30 -16.07 -9.05 17.95
CA LEU A 30 -15.14 -7.92 17.78
C LEU A 30 -13.92 -8.03 18.70
N ARG A 31 -14.09 -8.42 19.96
CA ARG A 31 -12.97 -8.65 20.89
C ARG A 31 -12.10 -9.83 20.46
N SER A 32 -12.74 -10.94 20.09
CA SER A 32 -12.01 -12.15 19.66
C SER A 32 -11.22 -11.94 18.38
N LEU A 33 -11.66 -11.06 17.48
CA LEU A 33 -10.91 -10.66 16.30
C LEU A 33 -9.62 -9.91 16.67
N SER A 34 -9.70 -8.94 17.59
CA SER A 34 -8.51 -8.23 18.07
C SER A 34 -7.50 -9.20 18.69
N ASP A 35 -7.97 -10.10 19.55
CA ASP A 35 -7.13 -11.12 20.18
C ASP A 35 -6.56 -12.12 19.16
N ALA A 36 -7.32 -12.48 18.12
CA ALA A 36 -6.89 -13.38 17.06
C ALA A 36 -5.79 -12.75 16.20
N CYS A 37 -5.94 -11.48 15.84
CA CYS A 37 -4.90 -10.72 15.15
C CYS A 37 -3.60 -10.65 15.97
N ALA A 38 -3.71 -10.35 17.27
CA ALA A 38 -2.55 -10.28 18.17
C ALA A 38 -1.83 -11.63 18.36
N ARG A 39 -2.55 -12.76 18.20
CA ARG A 39 -1.99 -14.11 18.28
C ARG A 39 -1.65 -14.71 16.93
N HIS A 40 -1.80 -13.96 15.83
CA HIS A 40 -1.58 -14.46 14.47
C HIS A 40 -2.47 -15.68 14.11
N ASP A 41 -3.68 -15.74 14.66
CA ASP A 41 -4.63 -16.83 14.44
C ASP A 41 -5.55 -16.55 13.24
N SER A 42 -5.05 -16.89 12.06
CA SER A 42 -5.74 -16.68 10.79
C SER A 42 -7.11 -17.36 10.71
N ALA A 43 -7.25 -18.54 11.33
CA ALA A 43 -8.53 -19.27 11.33
C ALA A 43 -9.59 -18.57 12.20
N ALA A 44 -9.19 -18.05 13.36
CA ALA A 44 -10.09 -17.27 14.21
C ALA A 44 -10.49 -15.94 13.55
N VAL A 45 -9.57 -15.28 12.81
CA VAL A 45 -9.90 -14.07 12.06
C VAL A 45 -10.95 -14.35 10.99
N LEU A 46 -10.79 -15.39 10.16
CA LEU A 46 -11.76 -15.76 9.12
C LEU A 46 -13.11 -16.21 9.69
N ASN A 47 -13.14 -16.70 10.93
CA ASN A 47 -14.42 -17.01 11.59
C ASN A 47 -15.20 -15.75 11.99
N GLY A 48 -14.52 -14.65 12.30
CA GLY A 48 -15.12 -13.39 12.76
C GLY A 48 -15.33 -12.33 11.68
N ILE A 49 -14.75 -12.51 10.47
CA ILE A 49 -14.89 -11.58 9.33
C ILE A 49 -15.09 -12.35 8.04
N ASP A 50 -16.07 -11.94 7.26
CA ASP A 50 -16.22 -12.33 5.85
C ASP A 50 -15.35 -11.38 5.01
N LEU A 51 -14.07 -11.77 4.88
CA LEU A 51 -13.07 -10.90 4.31
C LEU A 51 -13.40 -10.55 2.85
N ASP A 52 -13.93 -11.50 2.07
CA ASP A 52 -14.26 -11.29 0.66
C ASP A 52 -15.40 -10.27 0.48
N ARG A 53 -16.45 -10.36 1.32
CA ARG A 53 -17.56 -9.36 1.30
C ARG A 53 -17.07 -7.99 1.74
N VAL A 54 -16.24 -7.91 2.78
CA VAL A 54 -15.67 -6.65 3.27
C VAL A 54 -14.78 -6.03 2.21
N LEU A 55 -13.87 -6.81 1.62
CA LEU A 55 -12.94 -6.33 0.59
C LEU A 55 -13.66 -5.94 -0.69
N SER A 56 -14.67 -6.70 -1.11
CA SER A 56 -15.45 -6.36 -2.30
C SER A 56 -16.09 -4.97 -2.19
N ARG A 57 -16.66 -4.64 -1.03
CA ARG A 57 -17.27 -3.32 -0.81
C ARG A 57 -16.22 -2.23 -0.64
N ALA A 58 -15.17 -2.49 0.13
CA ALA A 58 -14.06 -1.54 0.31
C ALA A 58 -13.36 -1.22 -1.02
N TYR A 59 -13.26 -2.20 -1.92
CA TYR A 59 -12.74 -2.00 -3.27
C TYR A 59 -13.60 -1.02 -4.07
N ASP A 60 -14.94 -1.17 -4.06
CA ASP A 60 -15.83 -0.25 -4.76
C ASP A 60 -15.71 1.18 -4.22
N ASP A 61 -15.69 1.33 -2.89
CA ASP A 61 -15.53 2.63 -2.24
C ASP A 61 -14.18 3.28 -2.59
N LEU A 62 -13.10 2.49 -2.66
CA LEU A 62 -11.76 2.98 -2.99
C LEU A 62 -11.61 3.35 -4.47
N THR A 63 -12.13 2.54 -5.40
CA THR A 63 -12.07 2.84 -6.84
C THR A 63 -12.92 4.05 -7.19
N ASP A 64 -14.08 4.23 -6.56
CA ASP A 64 -14.89 5.44 -6.70
C ASP A 64 -14.15 6.68 -6.17
N ASP A 65 -13.42 6.56 -5.05
CA ASP A 65 -12.56 7.61 -4.54
C ASP A 65 -11.43 7.96 -5.52
N MET A 66 -10.73 6.95 -6.05
CA MET A 66 -9.66 7.16 -7.03
C MET A 66 -10.13 7.91 -8.28
N LEU A 67 -11.30 7.55 -8.81
CA LEU A 67 -11.88 8.16 -10.01
C LEU A 67 -12.45 9.57 -9.78
N ARG A 68 -12.79 9.89 -8.54
CA ARG A 68 -13.32 11.21 -8.19
C ARG A 68 -12.27 12.30 -8.23
N TYR A 69 -11.05 11.99 -7.79
CA TYR A 69 -9.96 12.96 -7.68
C TYR A 69 -9.12 13.09 -8.95
N ASP A 70 -9.42 12.35 -10.00
CA ASP A 70 -8.75 12.51 -11.30
C ASP A 70 -9.53 13.50 -12.19
N ALA A 71 -9.28 14.79 -11.98
CA ALA A 71 -9.90 15.87 -12.76
C ALA A 71 -9.50 15.89 -14.25
N ALA A 72 -8.47 15.13 -14.63
CA ALA A 72 -8.06 14.99 -16.03
C ALA A 72 -8.95 14.01 -16.82
N LEU A 73 -9.79 13.20 -16.12
CA LEU A 73 -10.65 12.23 -16.76
C LEU A 73 -11.90 12.88 -17.36
N THR A 74 -12.07 12.69 -18.67
CA THR A 74 -13.36 12.95 -19.31
C THR A 74 -14.41 11.94 -18.83
N ALA A 75 -15.70 12.24 -18.99
CA ALA A 75 -16.77 11.30 -18.65
C ALA A 75 -16.63 9.94 -19.37
N GLU A 76 -16.13 9.95 -20.63
CA GLU A 76 -15.88 8.73 -21.40
C GLU A 76 -14.69 7.95 -20.83
N SER A 77 -13.60 8.60 -20.51
CA SER A 77 -12.43 7.97 -19.88
C SER A 77 -12.79 7.40 -18.51
N LYS A 78 -13.59 8.12 -17.72
CA LYS A 78 -14.07 7.65 -16.43
C LYS A 78 -14.84 6.33 -16.56
N ALA A 79 -15.80 6.26 -17.52
CA ALA A 79 -16.56 5.02 -17.77
C ALA A 79 -15.66 3.86 -18.21
N GLN A 80 -14.61 4.11 -18.97
CA GLN A 80 -13.62 3.08 -19.36
C GLN A 80 -12.83 2.57 -18.15
N TYR A 81 -12.41 3.47 -17.25
CA TYR A 81 -11.74 3.07 -16.01
C TYR A 81 -12.67 2.32 -15.05
N GLU A 82 -13.93 2.73 -14.91
CA GLU A 82 -14.94 1.98 -14.14
C GLU A 82 -15.07 0.55 -14.65
N GLN A 83 -15.21 0.38 -15.96
CA GLN A 83 -15.26 -0.96 -16.58
C GLN A 83 -13.98 -1.77 -16.37
N PHE A 84 -12.82 -1.13 -16.46
CA PHE A 84 -11.54 -1.77 -16.18
C PHE A 84 -11.46 -2.25 -14.73
N TYR A 85 -11.83 -1.39 -13.75
CA TYR A 85 -11.83 -1.77 -12.34
C TYR A 85 -12.80 -2.91 -12.05
N ASP A 86 -13.96 -2.97 -12.70
CA ASP A 86 -14.89 -4.09 -12.57
C ASP A 86 -14.28 -5.41 -13.06
N ILE A 87 -13.58 -5.36 -14.19
CA ILE A 87 -12.92 -6.56 -14.78
C ILE A 87 -11.83 -7.10 -13.85
N ILE A 88 -11.03 -6.23 -13.25
CA ILE A 88 -9.90 -6.64 -12.41
C ILE A 88 -10.28 -6.91 -10.96
N LYS A 89 -11.48 -6.49 -10.51
CA LYS A 89 -11.96 -6.60 -9.14
C LYS A 89 -11.74 -7.99 -8.50
N PRO A 90 -12.08 -9.13 -9.13
CA PRO A 90 -11.85 -10.44 -8.53
C PRO A 90 -10.37 -10.67 -8.18
N HIS A 91 -9.46 -10.33 -9.11
CA HIS A 91 -8.02 -10.50 -8.91
C HIS A 91 -7.47 -9.57 -7.81
N MET A 92 -8.04 -8.37 -7.70
CA MET A 92 -7.65 -7.41 -6.65
C MET A 92 -8.11 -7.90 -5.28
N ILE A 93 -9.33 -8.44 -5.16
CA ILE A 93 -9.85 -9.02 -3.93
C ILE A 93 -9.00 -10.21 -3.50
N ASP A 94 -8.69 -11.13 -4.41
CA ASP A 94 -7.82 -12.28 -4.13
C ASP A 94 -6.44 -11.81 -3.61
N GLY A 95 -5.83 -10.83 -4.28
CA GLY A 95 -4.54 -10.28 -3.87
C GLY A 95 -4.60 -9.57 -2.51
N LEU A 96 -5.64 -8.78 -2.24
CA LEU A 96 -5.84 -8.12 -0.94
C LEU A 96 -6.09 -9.16 0.17
N HIS A 97 -6.86 -10.19 -0.11
CA HIS A 97 -7.08 -11.32 0.81
C HIS A 97 -5.74 -11.96 1.20
N GLU A 98 -4.89 -12.31 0.22
CA GLU A 98 -3.56 -12.89 0.48
C GLU A 98 -2.68 -11.96 1.32
N VAL A 99 -2.64 -10.65 1.02
CA VAL A 99 -1.84 -9.66 1.76
C VAL A 99 -2.31 -9.56 3.21
N ILE A 100 -3.62 -9.44 3.44
CA ILE A 100 -4.19 -9.32 4.79
C ILE A 100 -3.95 -10.59 5.59
N MET A 101 -4.19 -11.75 4.98
CA MET A 101 -3.95 -13.03 5.67
C MET A 101 -2.47 -13.29 5.92
N GLY A 102 -1.59 -12.83 5.03
CA GLY A 102 -0.15 -12.78 5.24
C GLY A 102 0.21 -11.94 6.47
N TYR A 103 -0.32 -10.72 6.56
CA TYR A 103 -0.14 -9.86 7.75
C TYR A 103 -0.68 -10.50 9.02
N VAL A 104 -1.90 -11.06 8.98
CA VAL A 104 -2.49 -11.75 10.14
C VAL A 104 -1.59 -12.89 10.63
N SER A 105 -0.99 -13.66 9.72
CA SER A 105 -0.18 -14.83 10.08
C SER A 105 1.25 -14.49 10.55
N THR A 106 1.83 -13.38 10.06
CA THR A 106 3.24 -13.04 10.29
C THR A 106 3.47 -11.77 11.11
N GLY A 107 2.48 -10.88 11.19
CA GLY A 107 2.62 -9.54 11.75
C GLY A 107 3.32 -8.54 10.82
N GLU A 108 3.72 -8.95 9.62
CA GLU A 108 4.43 -8.11 8.66
C GLU A 108 3.65 -7.94 7.37
N TRP A 109 3.62 -6.70 6.87
CA TRP A 109 3.05 -6.40 5.57
C TRP A 109 4.04 -6.78 4.47
N SER A 110 3.73 -7.83 3.75
CA SER A 110 4.50 -8.27 2.58
C SER A 110 3.59 -8.46 1.38
N LEU A 111 4.08 -8.12 0.19
CA LEU A 111 3.37 -8.47 -1.03
C LEU A 111 3.57 -9.97 -1.28
N PRO A 112 2.49 -10.75 -1.43
CA PRO A 112 2.62 -12.15 -1.76
C PRO A 112 3.30 -12.31 -3.12
N GLN A 113 4.14 -13.32 -3.25
CA GLN A 113 4.80 -13.65 -4.53
C GLN A 113 3.91 -14.54 -5.42
N GLY A 114 2.58 -14.46 -5.25
CA GLY A 114 1.62 -15.32 -5.88
C GLY A 114 1.32 -14.99 -7.35
N THR A 115 0.70 -15.95 -8.03
CA THR A 115 0.29 -15.85 -9.45
C THR A 115 -0.72 -14.73 -9.71
N SER A 116 -1.56 -14.37 -8.73
CA SER A 116 -2.58 -13.32 -8.86
C SER A 116 -1.95 -11.94 -9.03
N LEU A 117 -0.90 -11.61 -8.25
CA LEU A 117 -0.16 -10.36 -8.38
C LEU A 117 0.65 -10.27 -9.67
N THR A 118 1.23 -11.40 -10.12
CA THR A 118 1.95 -11.45 -11.40
C THR A 118 0.99 -11.20 -12.56
N LYS A 119 -0.22 -11.76 -12.53
CA LYS A 119 -1.28 -11.46 -13.50
C LYS A 119 -1.74 -10.01 -13.43
N GLY A 120 -1.90 -9.45 -12.23
CA GLY A 120 -2.23 -8.05 -12.03
C GLY A 120 -1.21 -7.11 -12.68
N ARG A 121 0.09 -7.33 -12.47
CA ARG A 121 1.17 -6.56 -13.13
C ARG A 121 1.12 -6.68 -14.65
N GLN A 122 0.83 -7.87 -15.18
CA GLN A 122 0.67 -8.06 -16.63
C GLN A 122 -0.51 -7.27 -17.20
N LEU A 123 -1.52 -6.97 -16.38
CA LEU A 123 -2.66 -6.12 -16.73
C LEU A 123 -2.43 -4.63 -16.45
N GLY A 124 -1.22 -4.24 -16.02
CA GLY A 124 -0.89 -2.86 -15.69
C GLY A 124 -1.40 -2.38 -14.33
N ILE A 125 -1.78 -3.30 -13.42
CA ILE A 125 -2.27 -2.96 -12.10
C ILE A 125 -1.09 -2.71 -11.15
N ASP A 126 -1.00 -1.52 -10.62
CA ASP A 126 -0.12 -1.21 -9.50
C ASP A 126 -0.79 -1.56 -8.16
N PHE A 127 -0.63 -2.81 -7.74
CA PHE A 127 -1.21 -3.32 -6.50
C PHE A 127 -0.66 -2.58 -5.26
N GLU A 128 0.61 -2.20 -5.27
CA GLU A 128 1.23 -1.46 -4.16
C GLU A 128 0.60 -0.08 -4.01
N ARG A 129 0.37 0.62 -5.12
CA ARG A 129 -0.32 1.91 -5.13
C ARG A 129 -1.76 1.80 -4.62
N PHE A 130 -2.44 0.72 -5.01
CA PHE A 130 -3.80 0.44 -4.56
C PHE A 130 -3.85 0.18 -3.05
N LEU A 131 -2.91 -0.62 -2.54
CA LEU A 131 -2.80 -0.95 -1.13
C LEU A 131 -2.42 0.29 -0.29
N GLU A 132 -1.55 1.14 -0.79
CA GLU A 132 -1.22 2.42 -0.16
C GLU A 132 -2.46 3.31 -0.06
N ARG A 133 -3.20 3.49 -1.15
CA ARG A 133 -4.42 4.31 -1.18
C ARG A 133 -5.53 3.77 -0.26
N SER A 134 -5.58 2.47 -0.05
CA SER A 134 -6.58 1.85 0.83
C SER A 134 -6.41 2.23 2.31
N GLN A 135 -5.27 2.76 2.73
CA GLN A 135 -4.93 3.12 4.11
C GLN A 135 -5.07 1.98 5.13
N ILE A 136 -5.27 0.74 4.67
CA ILE A 136 -5.51 -0.41 5.56
C ILE A 136 -4.28 -0.69 6.45
N ARG A 137 -3.07 -0.43 5.95
CA ARG A 137 -1.82 -0.59 6.69
C ARG A 137 -1.69 0.38 7.88
N ASN A 138 -2.39 1.50 7.79
CA ASN A 138 -2.30 2.61 8.74
C ASN A 138 -3.44 2.60 9.77
N MET A 139 -4.47 1.77 9.53
CA MET A 139 -5.65 1.70 10.39
C MET A 139 -5.35 0.93 11.67
N GLU A 140 -5.48 1.58 12.82
CA GLU A 140 -5.32 0.99 14.15
C GLU A 140 -6.67 0.97 14.87
N ALA A 141 -7.19 -0.21 15.18
CA ALA A 141 -8.40 -0.34 15.98
C ALA A 141 -8.07 -0.12 17.47
N LEU A 142 -8.85 0.73 18.14
CA LEU A 142 -8.65 1.09 19.54
C LEU A 142 -9.67 0.38 20.44
N GLU A 143 -10.96 0.72 20.30
CA GLU A 143 -12.01 0.18 21.16
C GLU A 143 -13.35 0.11 20.43
N VAL A 144 -14.26 -0.71 20.95
CA VAL A 144 -15.65 -0.79 20.50
C VAL A 144 -16.48 0.20 21.30
N GLU A 145 -16.99 1.24 20.64
CA GLU A 145 -17.73 2.34 21.30
C GLU A 145 -19.20 1.98 21.53
N LYS A 146 -19.86 1.39 20.53
CA LYS A 146 -21.30 1.15 20.56
C LYS A 146 -21.68 -0.02 19.67
N ILE A 147 -22.64 -0.83 20.13
CA ILE A 147 -23.24 -1.89 19.32
C ILE A 147 -24.77 -1.79 19.42
N LYS A 148 -25.45 -1.91 18.28
CA LYS A 148 -26.88 -1.98 18.17
C LYS A 148 -27.26 -3.24 17.40
N VAL A 149 -27.93 -4.17 18.07
CA VAL A 149 -28.41 -5.42 17.48
C VAL A 149 -29.84 -5.24 16.99
N SER A 150 -30.13 -5.75 15.79
CA SER A 150 -31.48 -5.76 15.19
C SER A 150 -31.71 -7.08 14.46
N GLY A 151 -32.34 -8.04 15.14
CA GLY A 151 -32.55 -9.40 14.62
C GLY A 151 -31.21 -10.12 14.37
N ASP A 152 -30.95 -10.51 13.13
CA ASP A 152 -29.75 -11.21 12.72
C ASP A 152 -28.65 -10.27 12.17
N THR A 153 -28.82 -8.96 12.33
CA THR A 153 -27.80 -7.96 12.00
C THR A 153 -27.42 -7.13 13.22
N ALA A 154 -26.18 -6.64 13.22
CA ALA A 154 -25.71 -5.69 14.23
C ALA A 154 -24.85 -4.61 13.55
N ASP A 155 -25.05 -3.37 14.00
CA ASP A 155 -24.20 -2.23 13.62
C ASP A 155 -23.32 -1.88 14.82
N ALA A 156 -22.00 -1.89 14.61
CA ALA A 156 -21.03 -1.54 15.64
C ALA A 156 -20.23 -0.31 15.21
N GLN A 157 -19.90 0.53 16.19
CA GLN A 157 -18.97 1.65 16.05
C GLN A 157 -17.64 1.26 16.70
N VAL A 158 -16.58 1.31 15.94
CA VAL A 158 -15.22 0.98 16.39
C VAL A 158 -14.38 2.24 16.28
N ALA A 159 -13.85 2.72 17.39
CA ALA A 159 -12.88 3.79 17.38
C ALA A 159 -11.61 3.27 16.74
N ILE A 160 -11.15 3.98 15.72
CA ILE A 160 -9.89 3.72 15.03
C ILE A 160 -9.05 4.99 15.02
N ARG A 161 -7.75 4.84 14.77
CA ARG A 161 -6.83 5.92 14.50
C ARG A 161 -6.00 5.59 13.28
N ASP A 162 -5.84 6.54 12.40
CA ASP A 162 -4.83 6.46 11.35
C ASP A 162 -3.44 6.74 11.93
N ARG A 163 -2.50 5.81 11.79
CA ARG A 163 -1.16 5.90 12.39
C ARG A 163 -0.28 6.96 11.74
N VAL A 164 -0.58 7.34 10.49
CA VAL A 164 0.19 8.32 9.72
C VAL A 164 -0.24 9.73 10.08
N THR A 165 -1.52 10.04 9.93
CA THR A 165 -2.07 11.37 10.20
C THR A 165 -2.45 11.59 11.65
N GLU A 166 -2.46 10.52 12.48
CA GLU A 166 -2.95 10.49 13.87
C GLU A 166 -4.44 10.88 13.99
N THR A 167 -5.16 10.84 12.89
CA THR A 167 -6.57 11.22 12.82
C THR A 167 -7.44 10.15 13.49
N PRO A 168 -8.23 10.51 14.54
CA PRO A 168 -9.21 9.61 15.11
C PRO A 168 -10.44 9.53 14.20
N PHE A 169 -11.05 8.34 14.11
CA PHE A 169 -12.24 8.13 13.33
C PHE A 169 -13.12 7.05 13.97
N SER A 170 -14.45 7.18 13.88
CA SER A 170 -15.38 6.14 14.31
C SER A 170 -15.86 5.33 13.10
N LEU A 171 -15.25 4.15 12.91
CA LEU A 171 -15.58 3.25 11.81
C LEU A 171 -16.86 2.49 12.14
N ARG A 172 -17.82 2.49 11.23
CA ARG A 172 -19.05 1.71 11.34
C ARG A 172 -18.90 0.39 10.62
N VAL A 173 -19.02 -0.70 11.37
CA VAL A 173 -18.97 -2.06 10.84
C VAL A 173 -20.32 -2.74 11.01
N ARG A 174 -20.73 -3.47 9.99
CA ARG A 174 -21.94 -4.29 10.02
C ARG A 174 -21.59 -5.75 10.21
N LEU A 175 -22.29 -6.37 11.14
CA LEU A 175 -22.18 -7.80 11.42
C LEU A 175 -23.48 -8.50 11.05
N GLU A 176 -23.36 -9.76 10.68
CA GLU A 176 -24.46 -10.67 10.40
C GLU A 176 -24.31 -11.93 11.25
N ARG A 177 -25.44 -12.46 11.75
CA ARG A 177 -25.47 -13.70 12.52
C ARG A 177 -25.50 -14.89 11.57
N LYS A 178 -24.56 -15.81 11.75
CA LYS A 178 -24.49 -17.08 11.00
C LYS A 178 -25.49 -18.10 11.51
N GLU A 179 -25.69 -19.17 10.76
CA GLU A 179 -26.59 -20.29 11.15
C GLU A 179 -26.19 -20.94 12.48
N ASP A 180 -24.90 -20.96 12.81
CA ASP A 180 -24.37 -21.47 14.06
C ASP A 180 -24.55 -20.51 15.27
N GLY A 181 -25.15 -19.34 15.01
CA GLY A 181 -25.43 -18.29 15.99
C GLY A 181 -24.25 -17.36 16.27
N ARG A 182 -23.09 -17.57 15.67
CA ARG A 182 -21.95 -16.65 15.77
C ARG A 182 -22.10 -15.46 14.83
N TRP A 183 -21.42 -14.35 15.14
CA TRP A 183 -21.46 -13.15 14.34
C TRP A 183 -20.22 -13.04 13.47
N GLN A 184 -20.37 -12.39 12.32
CA GLN A 184 -19.30 -12.15 11.37
C GLN A 184 -19.41 -10.74 10.82
N ILE A 185 -18.30 -9.98 10.74
CA ILE A 185 -18.23 -8.70 10.07
C ILE A 185 -18.36 -8.95 8.56
N ILE A 186 -19.27 -8.21 7.93
CA ILE A 186 -19.56 -8.35 6.50
C ILE A 186 -19.33 -7.06 5.70
N ARG A 187 -19.20 -5.90 6.38
CA ARG A 187 -19.05 -4.61 5.71
C ARG A 187 -18.55 -3.52 6.64
N MET A 188 -17.83 -2.57 6.06
CA MET A 188 -17.54 -1.25 6.63
C MET A 188 -18.46 -0.21 5.96
N ASP A 189 -19.36 0.44 6.71
CA ASP A 189 -20.43 1.27 6.14
C ASP A 189 -19.99 2.71 5.80
N ASN A 190 -18.89 3.18 6.39
CA ASN A 190 -18.40 4.55 6.20
C ASN A 190 -16.90 4.59 5.85
N TYR A 191 -16.41 3.58 5.13
CA TYR A 191 -15.02 3.51 4.72
C TYR A 191 -14.64 4.65 3.77
N LYS A 192 -15.50 4.98 2.81
CA LYS A 192 -15.32 6.13 1.93
C LYS A 192 -15.16 7.44 2.72
N LEU A 193 -15.99 7.67 3.75
CA LEU A 193 -15.86 8.85 4.61
C LEU A 193 -14.54 8.86 5.38
N TYR A 194 -14.02 7.69 5.75
CA TYR A 194 -12.69 7.58 6.35
C TYR A 194 -11.60 8.06 5.38
N LEU A 195 -11.61 7.60 4.13
CA LEU A 195 -10.68 8.05 3.09
C LEU A 195 -10.79 9.57 2.87
N ASP A 196 -12.01 10.10 2.72
CA ASP A 196 -12.28 11.54 2.57
C ASP A 196 -11.76 12.37 3.76
N THR A 197 -11.81 11.81 4.98
CA THR A 197 -11.33 12.49 6.20
C THR A 197 -9.81 12.58 6.24
N LEU A 198 -9.08 11.58 5.72
CA LEU A 198 -7.62 11.55 5.72
C LEU A 198 -7.00 12.36 4.58
N ALA A 199 -7.67 12.42 3.42
CA ALA A 199 -7.13 12.97 2.19
C ALA A 199 -6.58 14.40 2.33
N PRO A 200 -7.24 15.37 2.99
CA PRO A 200 -6.72 16.73 3.09
C PRO A 200 -5.37 16.79 3.81
N ARG A 201 -5.22 16.03 4.91
CA ARG A 201 -3.97 16.00 5.68
C ARG A 201 -2.83 15.34 4.92
N GLN A 202 -3.10 14.19 4.29
CA GLN A 202 -2.12 13.50 3.49
C GLN A 202 -1.68 14.33 2.28
N ASN A 203 -2.62 14.95 1.58
CA ASN A 203 -2.33 15.81 0.45
C ASN A 203 -1.48 17.01 0.85
N GLN A 204 -1.73 17.61 2.03
CA GLN A 204 -0.91 18.70 2.53
C GLN A 204 0.52 18.23 2.86
N ASP A 205 0.66 17.12 3.55
CA ASP A 205 1.98 16.54 3.88
C ASP A 205 2.81 16.22 2.61
N ILE A 206 2.15 15.68 1.58
CA ILE A 206 2.78 15.42 0.28
C ILE A 206 3.19 16.73 -0.40
N ALA A 207 2.31 17.74 -0.42
CA ALA A 207 2.60 19.04 -1.01
C ALA A 207 3.78 19.75 -0.33
N ASP A 208 3.81 19.73 0.99
CA ASP A 208 4.89 20.31 1.78
C ASP A 208 6.24 19.64 1.46
N TYR A 209 6.24 18.31 1.33
CA TYR A 209 7.44 17.55 0.96
C TYR A 209 7.88 17.81 -0.49
N ILE A 210 6.93 17.90 -1.43
CA ILE A 210 7.23 18.27 -2.82
C ILE A 210 7.86 19.66 -2.86
N ALA A 211 7.26 20.64 -2.20
CA ALA A 211 7.76 22.01 -2.16
C ALA A 211 9.17 22.09 -1.56
N ALA A 212 9.41 21.39 -0.43
CA ALA A 212 10.71 21.35 0.24
C ALA A 212 11.81 20.68 -0.58
N THR A 213 11.46 19.79 -1.53
CA THR A 213 12.42 19.01 -2.32
C THR A 213 12.50 19.41 -3.78
N HIS A 214 11.62 20.30 -4.27
CA HIS A 214 11.48 20.64 -5.69
C HIS A 214 12.78 21.12 -6.34
N GLU A 215 13.42 22.13 -5.77
CA GLU A 215 14.66 22.70 -6.31
C GLU A 215 15.81 21.69 -6.31
N LEU A 216 15.91 20.90 -5.24
CA LEU A 216 16.91 19.84 -5.13
C LEU A 216 16.71 18.78 -6.22
N VAL A 217 15.50 18.25 -6.34
CA VAL A 217 15.17 17.22 -7.35
C VAL A 217 15.42 17.76 -8.76
N ALA A 218 14.99 18.99 -9.07
CA ALA A 218 15.20 19.60 -10.38
C ALA A 218 16.69 19.73 -10.72
N ALA A 219 17.51 20.23 -9.80
CA ALA A 219 18.95 20.41 -10.00
C ALA A 219 19.68 19.08 -10.25
N TYR A 220 19.31 18.01 -9.51
CA TYR A 220 19.93 16.70 -9.73
C TYR A 220 19.42 16.00 -10.98
N ASN A 221 18.16 16.17 -11.35
CA ASN A 221 17.63 15.64 -12.59
C ASN A 221 18.33 16.26 -13.82
N GLU A 222 18.60 17.57 -13.81
CA GLU A 222 19.36 18.24 -14.85
C GLU A 222 20.79 17.69 -14.96
N LYS A 223 21.50 17.51 -13.83
CA LYS A 223 22.85 16.91 -13.80
C LYS A 223 22.84 15.48 -14.37
N LEU A 224 21.91 14.65 -13.92
CA LEU A 224 21.80 13.25 -14.34
C LEU A 224 21.43 13.12 -15.82
N GLU A 225 20.57 14.00 -16.34
CA GLU A 225 20.24 14.01 -17.77
C GLU A 225 21.47 14.37 -18.62
N GLY A 226 22.25 15.36 -18.22
CA GLY A 226 23.52 15.68 -18.91
C GLY A 226 24.52 14.51 -18.88
N MET A 227 24.61 13.75 -17.79
CA MET A 227 25.44 12.54 -17.72
C MET A 227 24.89 11.42 -18.59
N LYS A 228 23.60 11.26 -18.68
CA LYS A 228 22.90 10.30 -19.53
C LYS A 228 23.13 10.57 -21.02
N GLU A 229 23.07 11.83 -21.43
CA GLU A 229 23.40 12.24 -22.80
C GLU A 229 24.87 11.93 -23.15
N ARG A 230 25.81 12.20 -22.23
CA ARG A 230 27.25 11.86 -22.40
C ARG A 230 27.42 10.34 -22.49
N PHE A 231 26.76 9.56 -21.65
CA PHE A 231 26.76 8.10 -21.70
C PHE A 231 26.31 7.60 -23.08
N TYR A 232 25.14 8.05 -23.57
CA TYR A 232 24.65 7.63 -24.89
C TYR A 232 25.56 8.05 -26.01
N SER A 233 26.23 9.19 -25.91
CA SER A 233 27.23 9.61 -26.88
C SER A 233 28.43 8.65 -26.92
N LEU A 234 28.94 8.25 -25.76
CA LEU A 234 30.03 7.28 -25.65
C LEU A 234 29.60 5.91 -26.19
N VAL A 235 28.40 5.42 -25.83
CA VAL A 235 27.85 4.14 -26.33
C VAL A 235 27.72 4.15 -27.85
N ARG A 236 27.19 5.23 -28.44
CA ARG A 236 27.12 5.35 -29.91
C ARG A 236 28.49 5.34 -30.57
N SER A 237 29.48 5.99 -29.95
CA SER A 237 30.87 6.02 -30.49
C SER A 237 31.54 4.63 -30.43
N ALA A 238 31.14 3.78 -29.48
CA ALA A 238 31.68 2.43 -29.29
C ALA A 238 31.28 1.45 -30.40
N LYS A 239 30.27 1.75 -31.21
CA LYS A 239 29.73 0.85 -32.26
C LYS A 239 29.45 -0.56 -31.77
N GLY A 240 28.94 -0.70 -30.54
CA GLY A 240 28.61 -2.00 -29.91
C GLY A 240 29.81 -2.78 -29.34
N ARG A 241 31.01 -2.19 -29.28
CA ARG A 241 32.20 -2.81 -28.67
C ARG A 241 32.70 -1.95 -27.52
N PHE A 242 32.44 -2.39 -26.30
CA PHE A 242 32.95 -1.75 -25.09
C PHE A 242 34.36 -2.25 -24.80
N ALA A 243 35.36 -1.66 -25.49
CA ALA A 243 36.76 -2.05 -25.32
C ALA A 243 37.69 -0.80 -25.34
N GLY A 244 38.82 -0.95 -24.69
CA GLY A 244 39.89 0.06 -24.70
C GLY A 244 39.47 1.41 -24.12
N LYS A 245 39.77 2.50 -24.77
CA LYS A 245 39.53 3.86 -24.27
C LYS A 245 38.06 4.19 -24.06
N THR A 246 37.14 3.63 -24.87
CA THR A 246 35.72 3.91 -24.74
C THR A 246 35.15 3.21 -23.53
N ALA A 247 35.51 1.96 -23.26
CA ALA A 247 35.10 1.24 -22.03
C ALA A 247 35.61 2.01 -20.80
N ALA A 248 36.86 2.41 -20.76
CA ALA A 248 37.44 3.22 -19.68
C ALA A 248 36.68 4.54 -19.45
N ALA A 249 36.34 5.26 -20.53
CA ALA A 249 35.59 6.51 -20.43
C ALA A 249 34.16 6.33 -19.90
N ILE A 250 33.47 5.22 -20.29
CA ILE A 250 32.14 4.88 -19.76
C ILE A 250 32.26 4.49 -18.28
N SER A 251 33.24 3.66 -17.90
CA SER A 251 33.43 3.26 -16.50
C SER A 251 33.71 4.48 -15.62
N SER A 252 34.63 5.38 -16.04
CA SER A 252 34.92 6.61 -15.30
C SER A 252 33.69 7.51 -15.16
N LEU A 253 32.89 7.70 -16.22
CA LEU A 253 31.65 8.45 -16.13
C LEU A 253 30.68 7.87 -15.08
N ILE A 254 30.56 6.55 -15.04
CA ILE A 254 29.63 5.89 -14.08
C ILE A 254 30.20 5.95 -12.66
N GLU A 255 31.47 5.56 -12.46
CA GLU A 255 32.10 5.45 -11.14
C GLU A 255 32.36 6.82 -10.50
N ASP A 256 32.83 7.80 -11.30
CA ASP A 256 33.29 9.08 -10.77
C ASP A 256 32.22 10.15 -10.77
N GLU A 257 31.14 10.00 -11.58
CA GLU A 257 30.12 11.04 -11.72
C GLU A 257 28.71 10.52 -11.43
N VAL A 258 28.22 9.49 -12.14
CA VAL A 258 26.79 9.08 -12.04
C VAL A 258 26.46 8.53 -10.66
N VAL A 259 27.19 7.51 -10.21
CA VAL A 259 26.92 6.87 -8.90
C VAL A 259 27.15 7.82 -7.73
N PRO A 260 28.21 8.64 -7.68
CA PRO A 260 28.37 9.66 -6.65
C PRO A 260 27.25 10.70 -6.64
N THR A 261 26.80 11.15 -7.82
CA THR A 261 25.69 12.12 -7.91
C THR A 261 24.37 11.56 -7.41
N LEU A 262 24.06 10.28 -7.71
CA LEU A 262 22.88 9.60 -7.19
C LEU A 262 22.92 9.47 -5.65
N LYS A 263 24.07 9.11 -5.10
CA LYS A 263 24.28 9.02 -3.64
C LYS A 263 24.15 10.39 -2.98
N GLU A 264 24.78 11.42 -3.53
CA GLU A 264 24.66 12.78 -3.01
C GLU A 264 23.23 13.29 -3.04
N ARG A 265 22.49 13.00 -4.14
CA ARG A 265 21.05 13.32 -4.23
C ARG A 265 20.27 12.67 -3.08
N GLN A 266 20.51 11.39 -2.83
CA GLN A 266 19.82 10.65 -1.78
C GLN A 266 20.15 11.19 -0.39
N GLU A 267 21.42 11.41 -0.08
CA GLU A 267 21.85 12.00 1.21
C GLU A 267 21.19 13.35 1.47
N ARG A 268 21.06 14.19 0.44
CA ARG A 268 20.38 15.48 0.56
C ARG A 268 18.87 15.35 0.72
N LEU A 269 18.24 14.38 0.06
CA LEU A 269 16.81 14.09 0.24
C LEU A 269 16.52 13.56 1.66
N ASP A 270 17.39 12.71 2.19
CA ASP A 270 17.28 12.15 3.54
C ASP A 270 17.48 13.21 4.64
N ALA A 271 18.18 14.29 4.31
CA ALA A 271 18.34 15.43 5.23
C ALA A 271 17.10 16.34 5.30
N VAL A 272 16.14 16.19 4.38
CA VAL A 272 14.88 16.95 4.40
C VAL A 272 13.90 16.27 5.37
N ALA A 273 13.26 17.07 6.23
CA ALA A 273 12.21 16.56 7.10
C ALA A 273 11.05 15.96 6.27
N ILE A 274 10.72 14.69 6.53
CA ILE A 274 9.67 13.98 5.82
C ILE A 274 8.40 14.01 6.66
N PRO A 275 7.33 14.75 6.25
CA PRO A 275 6.03 14.64 6.88
C PRO A 275 5.50 13.21 6.80
N LYS A 276 4.75 12.77 7.83
CA LYS A 276 4.29 11.38 7.91
C LYS A 276 3.48 10.95 6.67
N GLY A 277 2.57 11.79 6.17
CA GLY A 277 1.78 11.52 4.98
C GLY A 277 2.58 11.46 3.67
N ALA A 278 3.82 11.98 3.65
CA ALA A 278 4.72 11.94 2.51
C ALA A 278 5.72 10.77 2.55
N ALA A 279 5.71 9.94 3.61
CA ALA A 279 6.70 8.87 3.79
C ALA A 279 6.73 7.90 2.62
N TYR A 280 5.57 7.57 2.04
CA TYR A 280 5.50 6.69 0.87
C TYR A 280 6.20 7.29 -0.36
N LEU A 281 6.00 8.58 -0.65
CA LEU A 281 6.68 9.28 -1.74
C LEU A 281 8.20 9.33 -1.52
N ALA A 282 8.64 9.60 -0.27
CA ALA A 282 10.05 9.59 0.08
C ALA A 282 10.68 8.20 -0.11
N ASN A 283 10.00 7.14 0.31
CA ASN A 283 10.45 5.76 0.12
C ASN A 283 10.54 5.36 -1.36
N LEU A 284 9.62 5.81 -2.20
CA LEU A 284 9.70 5.58 -3.64
C LEU A 284 10.93 6.26 -4.26
N ARG A 285 11.24 7.50 -3.86
CA ARG A 285 12.46 8.21 -4.32
C ARG A 285 13.74 7.49 -3.91
N HIS A 286 13.76 6.95 -2.69
CA HIS A 286 14.87 6.13 -2.21
C HIS A 286 15.01 4.85 -3.05
N THR A 287 13.91 4.13 -3.26
CA THR A 287 13.87 2.91 -4.08
C THR A 287 14.33 3.17 -5.52
N SER A 288 13.88 4.27 -6.14
CA SER A 288 14.34 4.68 -7.48
C SER A 288 15.85 4.89 -7.52
N THR A 289 16.40 5.59 -6.51
CA THR A 289 17.85 5.81 -6.42
C THR A 289 18.63 4.50 -6.26
N ASP A 290 18.18 3.60 -5.40
CA ASP A 290 18.83 2.30 -5.16
C ASP A 290 18.82 1.42 -6.42
N LEU A 291 17.69 1.37 -7.12
CA LEU A 291 17.56 0.64 -8.39
C LEU A 291 18.49 1.21 -9.46
N SER A 292 18.59 2.54 -9.55
CA SER A 292 19.48 3.22 -10.47
C SER A 292 20.96 2.89 -10.17
N ILE A 293 21.39 3.01 -8.91
CA ILE A 293 22.76 2.67 -8.49
C ILE A 293 23.06 1.20 -8.78
N ALA A 294 22.15 0.29 -8.46
CA ALA A 294 22.32 -1.13 -8.73
C ALA A 294 22.44 -1.40 -10.23
N ALA A 295 21.61 -0.78 -11.06
CA ALA A 295 21.66 -0.91 -12.52
C ALA A 295 23.02 -0.45 -13.09
N TRP A 296 23.51 0.72 -12.69
CA TRP A 296 24.81 1.22 -13.10
C TRP A 296 25.96 0.33 -12.62
N THR A 297 25.87 -0.23 -11.43
CA THR A 297 26.85 -1.18 -10.89
C THR A 297 26.92 -2.46 -11.72
N HIS A 298 25.77 -3.02 -12.12
CA HIS A 298 25.72 -4.17 -13.02
C HIS A 298 26.25 -3.84 -14.42
N TYR A 299 25.97 -2.63 -14.91
CA TYR A 299 26.51 -2.17 -16.19
C TYR A 299 28.05 -2.13 -16.17
N LEU A 300 28.65 -1.60 -15.09
CA LEU A 300 30.11 -1.61 -14.87
C LEU A 300 30.69 -3.03 -14.87
N LYS A 301 30.02 -3.95 -14.17
CA LYS A 301 30.41 -5.36 -14.17
C LYS A 301 30.40 -5.95 -15.59
N GLY A 302 29.35 -5.67 -16.36
CA GLY A 302 29.25 -6.09 -17.76
C GLY A 302 30.40 -5.58 -18.61
N ILE A 303 30.82 -4.32 -18.42
CA ILE A 303 32.00 -3.76 -19.10
C ILE A 303 33.28 -4.50 -18.69
N ALA A 304 33.46 -4.80 -17.40
CA ALA A 304 34.66 -5.43 -16.87
C ALA A 304 34.77 -6.92 -17.23
N THR A 305 33.66 -7.67 -17.22
CA THR A 305 33.65 -9.13 -17.44
C THR A 305 33.31 -9.53 -18.88
N GLY A 306 32.60 -8.66 -19.62
CA GLY A 306 32.05 -8.98 -20.94
C GLY A 306 30.82 -9.90 -20.88
N GLU A 307 30.25 -10.14 -19.71
CA GLU A 307 29.13 -11.07 -19.49
C GLU A 307 27.77 -10.42 -19.80
N ASN A 308 27.03 -10.97 -20.75
CA ASN A 308 25.71 -10.47 -21.14
C ASN A 308 24.69 -10.49 -19.98
N ILE A 309 24.84 -11.40 -19.01
CA ILE A 309 23.93 -11.48 -17.86
C ILE A 309 23.92 -10.20 -17.04
N GLU A 310 25.08 -9.54 -16.91
CA GLU A 310 25.22 -8.29 -16.17
C GLU A 310 24.47 -7.15 -16.86
N TYR A 311 24.56 -7.04 -18.19
CA TYR A 311 23.78 -6.05 -18.97
C TYR A 311 22.28 -6.30 -18.92
N ASN A 312 21.84 -7.58 -18.99
CA ASN A 312 20.43 -7.95 -18.88
C ASN A 312 19.87 -7.60 -17.48
N THR A 313 20.68 -7.81 -16.45
CA THR A 313 20.31 -7.45 -15.06
C THR A 313 20.19 -5.93 -14.92
N ALA A 314 21.15 -5.17 -15.48
CA ALA A 314 21.08 -3.71 -15.48
C ALA A 314 19.81 -3.19 -16.20
N GLU A 315 19.46 -3.76 -17.35
CA GLU A 315 18.25 -3.39 -18.10
C GLU A 315 16.98 -3.71 -17.30
N THR A 316 16.94 -4.84 -16.61
CA THR A 316 15.82 -5.22 -15.74
C THR A 316 15.63 -4.24 -14.58
N LEU A 317 16.72 -3.84 -13.93
CA LEU A 317 16.71 -2.85 -12.85
C LEU A 317 16.26 -1.46 -13.35
N LEU A 318 16.71 -1.02 -14.53
CA LEU A 318 16.25 0.24 -15.13
C LEU A 318 14.76 0.22 -15.48
N LYS A 319 14.20 -0.93 -15.89
CA LYS A 319 12.75 -1.07 -16.09
C LYS A 319 11.99 -0.95 -14.76
N GLN A 320 12.52 -1.55 -13.68
CA GLN A 320 11.93 -1.41 -12.33
C GLN A 320 12.03 0.03 -11.81
N GLU A 321 13.17 0.71 -12.04
CA GLU A 321 13.31 2.14 -11.74
C GLU A 321 12.25 2.97 -12.46
N LEU A 322 12.06 2.76 -13.76
CA LEU A 322 11.03 3.47 -14.54
C LEU A 322 9.62 3.26 -13.98
N GLU A 323 9.28 2.04 -13.55
CA GLU A 323 7.99 1.76 -12.91
C GLU A 323 7.83 2.57 -11.61
N VAL A 324 8.90 2.72 -10.82
CA VAL A 324 8.88 3.53 -9.60
C VAL A 324 8.76 5.01 -9.92
N GLU A 325 9.47 5.52 -10.93
CA GLU A 325 9.38 6.92 -11.37
C GLU A 325 7.97 7.28 -11.92
N LEU A 326 7.32 6.35 -12.60
CA LEU A 326 5.92 6.53 -13.02
C LEU A 326 4.96 6.66 -11.81
N ARG A 327 5.17 5.88 -10.74
CA ARG A 327 4.41 6.03 -9.49
C ARG A 327 4.66 7.37 -8.81
N ILE A 328 5.91 7.80 -8.74
CA ILE A 328 6.28 9.12 -8.20
C ILE A 328 5.55 10.22 -8.98
N THR A 329 5.58 10.15 -10.31
CA THR A 329 4.91 11.10 -11.19
C THR A 329 3.40 11.12 -10.97
N ASP A 330 2.77 9.94 -10.84
CA ASP A 330 1.35 9.80 -10.56
C ASP A 330 0.95 10.44 -9.22
N ILE A 331 1.74 10.21 -8.16
CA ILE A 331 1.49 10.81 -6.84
C ILE A 331 1.58 12.33 -6.90
N ILE A 332 2.61 12.87 -7.55
CA ILE A 332 2.80 14.31 -7.68
C ILE A 332 1.66 14.93 -8.49
N HIS A 333 1.29 14.33 -9.60
CA HIS A 333 0.19 14.79 -10.45
C HIS A 333 -1.15 14.77 -9.69
N HIS A 334 -1.47 13.66 -9.05
CA HIS A 334 -2.69 13.50 -8.25
C HIS A 334 -2.78 14.52 -7.12
N ASN A 335 -1.69 14.76 -6.40
CA ASN A 335 -1.63 15.77 -5.34
C ASN A 335 -1.87 17.18 -5.89
N THR A 336 -1.26 17.53 -7.02
CA THR A 336 -1.44 18.83 -7.67
C THR A 336 -2.90 19.05 -8.09
N VAL A 337 -3.54 18.04 -8.64
CA VAL A 337 -4.96 18.09 -9.04
C VAL A 337 -5.87 18.23 -7.81
N SER A 338 -5.63 17.44 -6.77
CA SER A 338 -6.43 17.48 -5.54
C SER A 338 -6.39 18.84 -4.84
N GLN A 339 -5.27 19.55 -4.91
CA GLN A 339 -5.16 20.91 -4.36
C GLN A 339 -5.85 21.98 -5.23
N ALA A 340 -5.97 21.74 -6.52
CA ALA A 340 -6.62 22.66 -7.46
C ALA A 340 -8.14 22.55 -7.47
N LEU A 341 -8.72 21.46 -6.93
CA LEU A 341 -10.16 21.28 -6.80
C LEU A 341 -10.66 22.09 -5.59
N PRO A 342 -11.68 22.96 -5.76
CA PRO A 342 -12.31 23.63 -4.62
C PRO A 342 -12.96 22.55 -3.73
N ASP A 343 -12.93 22.79 -2.41
CA ASP A 343 -13.66 21.97 -1.44
C ASP A 343 -15.07 21.72 -1.96
N ILE A 344 -15.36 20.50 -2.38
CA ILE A 344 -16.70 20.10 -2.78
C ILE A 344 -17.45 19.81 -1.48
N PRO A 345 -18.54 20.55 -1.19
CA PRO A 345 -19.28 20.44 0.08
C PRO A 345 -19.91 19.07 0.27
#